data_c1c15e10e517acd269208166b76ac6f1
#
_entry.id   c1c15e10e517acd269208166b76ac6f1
#
_cell.length_a   1.000
_cell.length_b   1.000
_cell.length_c   1.000
_cell.angle_alpha   90.00
_cell.angle_beta   90.00
_cell.angle_gamma   90.00
#
_symmetry.space_group_name_H-M   'P 1'
#
loop_
_entity.id
_entity.type
_entity.pdbx_description
1 polymer ?
#
loop_
_entity_poly.entity_id
_entity_poly.type
_entity_poly.pdbx_seq_one_letter_code
_entity_poly.pdbx_strand_id
1 'polypeptide(L)'
;MQMDGGIVLCGVCKNVINTLPVIRAAFEELAAKAGVPCWAVFYENNSDDGTDAELMKWAAEAPDQVRVKCEKFTKEEELSRCVARTCDNQPCRMECIAFARNKLLEELRAKRSAPYPSSGGHASPLTPSPSGDVPVHTVPIGGVVVPVGTSHKGGVWGAMLGTVGFLPRYVIMIDMDNPVPFPVDAILKCIARDPDGFDALVCNGLNSAGHIYDTYAYRDAQFPFGPEIMRDVFWSGHHQYYMQTAVHNQTLFFKRQIQQNPARLPYIPITSGFNGLCIFRWDAIMGSDAPPLQYSAVPTAELNAEYEALYSIPPFSNTMVNGASVGIHLFPNDNNNNNNNNNNNNNKGIFYFHNSGYNFPVVCEHVPFFAAMRARNRRRIYLCTDLVWNWL
;
A
#
# COMPACT_ATOMS: atom_id res chain seq x y z
N MET A 1 25.48 12.28 6.03
CA MET A 1 25.14 10.96 6.59
C MET A 1 24.82 10.06 5.43
N GLN A 2 25.58 8.99 5.24
CA GLN A 2 25.38 8.08 4.13
C GLN A 2 24.17 7.18 4.47
N MET A 3 23.18 7.10 3.60
CA MET A 3 22.06 6.18 3.79
C MET A 3 22.55 4.75 3.59
N ASP A 4 22.15 3.84 4.46
CA ASP A 4 22.43 2.41 4.31
C ASP A 4 21.22 1.75 3.64
N GLY A 5 21.44 1.02 2.55
CA GLY A 5 20.40 0.31 1.82
C GLY A 5 19.67 1.15 0.78
N GLY A 6 18.99 0.46 -0.15
CA GLY A 6 18.34 1.08 -1.30
C GLY A 6 16.91 1.57 -1.04
N ILE A 7 16.37 2.29 -2.02
CA ILE A 7 14.99 2.79 -2.04
C ILE A 7 14.22 2.11 -3.17
N VAL A 8 13.01 1.65 -2.91
CA VAL A 8 12.10 1.15 -3.94
C VAL A 8 10.85 2.05 -4.01
N LEU A 9 10.63 2.67 -5.17
CA LEU A 9 9.37 3.35 -5.48
C LEU A 9 8.35 2.33 -5.98
N CYS A 10 7.12 2.38 -5.47
CA CYS A 10 6.03 1.47 -5.83
C CYS A 10 4.77 2.24 -6.20
N GLY A 11 4.14 1.90 -7.32
CA GLY A 11 2.89 2.50 -7.75
C GLY A 11 1.94 1.51 -8.40
N VAL A 12 0.64 1.64 -8.11
CA VAL A 12 -0.42 0.98 -8.88
C VAL A 12 -0.94 1.94 -9.93
N CYS A 13 -1.07 1.44 -11.16
CA CYS A 13 -1.37 2.25 -12.32
C CYS A 13 -2.67 1.79 -13.00
N LYS A 14 -3.54 2.74 -13.29
CA LYS A 14 -4.67 2.55 -14.21
C LYS A 14 -5.04 3.91 -14.79
N ASN A 15 -4.92 4.05 -16.13
CA ASN A 15 -5.27 5.28 -16.85
C ASN A 15 -4.50 6.51 -16.32
N VAL A 16 -3.16 6.39 -16.26
CA VAL A 16 -2.27 7.42 -15.71
C VAL A 16 -1.26 7.96 -16.76
N ILE A 17 -1.55 7.79 -18.04
CA ILE A 17 -0.64 8.20 -19.14
C ILE A 17 -0.17 9.65 -19.01
N ASN A 18 -1.06 10.55 -18.59
CA ASN A 18 -0.78 11.98 -18.49
C ASN A 18 0.15 12.34 -17.31
N THR A 19 0.22 11.52 -16.28
CA THR A 19 1.03 11.77 -15.07
C THR A 19 2.35 11.00 -15.11
N LEU A 20 2.48 9.95 -15.93
CA LEU A 20 3.70 9.15 -16.04
C LEU A 20 4.97 9.96 -16.31
N PRO A 21 5.00 10.96 -17.22
CA PRO A 21 6.20 11.76 -17.45
C PRO A 21 6.66 12.51 -16.20
N VAL A 22 5.70 12.99 -15.38
CA VAL A 22 5.98 13.71 -14.13
C VAL A 22 6.55 12.76 -13.08
N ILE A 23 5.97 11.57 -12.94
CA ILE A 23 6.43 10.54 -12.00
C ILE A 23 7.82 10.03 -12.41
N ARG A 24 8.04 9.81 -13.71
CA ARG A 24 9.34 9.40 -14.25
C ARG A 24 10.43 10.43 -13.93
N ALA A 25 10.20 11.69 -14.23
CA ALA A 25 11.16 12.77 -13.94
C ALA A 25 11.48 12.86 -12.44
N ALA A 26 10.49 12.76 -11.58
CA ALA A 26 10.69 12.76 -10.13
C ALA A 26 11.45 11.51 -9.63
N PHE A 27 11.23 10.33 -10.25
CA PHE A 27 12.02 9.13 -9.94
C PHE A 27 13.47 9.26 -10.36
N GLU A 28 13.74 9.79 -11.56
CA GLU A 28 15.10 10.04 -12.06
C GLU A 28 15.83 11.06 -11.15
N GLU A 29 15.13 12.09 -10.66
CA GLU A 29 15.65 13.02 -9.66
C GLU A 29 15.95 12.33 -8.32
N LEU A 30 15.04 11.47 -7.82
CA LEU A 30 15.25 10.68 -6.62
C LEU A 30 16.51 9.80 -6.76
N ALA A 31 16.64 9.08 -7.86
CA ALA A 31 17.78 8.22 -8.11
C ALA A 31 19.10 8.99 -8.19
N ALA A 32 19.11 10.19 -8.78
CA ALA A 32 20.27 11.04 -8.86
C ALA A 32 20.71 11.63 -7.50
N LYS A 33 19.75 11.94 -6.62
CA LYS A 33 20.01 12.62 -5.33
C LYS A 33 20.20 11.68 -4.14
N ALA A 34 19.65 10.46 -4.19
CA ALA A 34 19.60 9.57 -3.03
C ALA A 34 20.97 9.11 -2.53
N GLY A 35 21.98 9.00 -3.40
CA GLY A 35 23.30 8.45 -3.05
C GLY A 35 23.30 6.95 -2.73
N VAL A 36 22.17 6.27 -2.94
CA VAL A 36 21.96 4.83 -2.78
C VAL A 36 21.19 4.30 -3.99
N PRO A 37 21.26 2.97 -4.28
CA PRO A 37 20.49 2.40 -5.37
C PRO A 37 18.98 2.67 -5.22
N CYS A 38 18.34 3.08 -6.32
CA CYS A 38 16.91 3.32 -6.41
C CYS A 38 16.29 2.46 -7.49
N TRP A 39 15.16 1.85 -7.19
CA TRP A 39 14.37 1.04 -8.12
C TRP A 39 12.92 1.51 -8.13
N ALA A 40 12.23 1.24 -9.24
CA ALA A 40 10.79 1.46 -9.36
C ALA A 40 10.10 0.14 -9.73
N VAL A 41 8.98 -0.14 -9.08
CA VAL A 41 8.13 -1.30 -9.35
C VAL A 41 6.71 -0.82 -9.55
N PHE A 42 6.15 -1.09 -10.73
CA PHE A 42 4.79 -0.70 -11.08
C PHE A 42 3.93 -1.93 -11.37
N TYR A 43 2.70 -1.85 -10.92
CA TYR A 43 1.65 -2.80 -11.31
C TYR A 43 0.57 -2.06 -12.07
N GLU A 44 0.29 -2.51 -13.27
CA GLU A 44 -0.73 -1.97 -14.14
C GLU A 44 -1.79 -3.02 -14.42
N ASN A 45 -3.06 -2.61 -14.38
CA ASN A 45 -4.14 -3.46 -14.86
C ASN A 45 -5.25 -2.66 -15.54
N ASN A 46 -5.68 -3.15 -16.70
CA ASN A 46 -6.87 -2.69 -17.41
C ASN A 46 -6.87 -1.20 -17.78
N SER A 47 -5.73 -0.60 -18.09
CA SER A 47 -5.70 0.72 -18.73
C SER A 47 -6.12 0.63 -20.19
N ASP A 48 -6.75 1.70 -20.68
CA ASP A 48 -7.21 1.88 -22.05
C ASP A 48 -6.67 3.18 -22.72
N ASP A 49 -5.81 3.91 -21.98
CA ASP A 49 -5.19 5.18 -22.41
C ASP A 49 -3.74 5.04 -22.92
N GLY A 50 -3.19 3.81 -22.95
CA GLY A 50 -1.80 3.55 -23.34
C GLY A 50 -0.80 3.56 -22.18
N THR A 51 -1.24 3.65 -20.94
CA THR A 51 -0.40 3.57 -19.73
C THR A 51 0.47 2.33 -19.73
N ASP A 52 -0.07 1.15 -20.09
CA ASP A 52 0.66 -0.13 -20.14
C ASP A 52 1.84 -0.08 -21.12
N ALA A 53 1.62 0.46 -22.33
CA ALA A 53 2.63 0.57 -23.34
C ALA A 53 3.79 1.51 -22.93
N GLU A 54 3.47 2.67 -22.35
CA GLU A 54 4.49 3.62 -21.91
C GLU A 54 5.29 3.12 -20.70
N LEU A 55 4.64 2.42 -19.75
CA LEU A 55 5.33 1.76 -18.63
C LEU A 55 6.29 0.67 -19.12
N MET A 56 5.86 -0.17 -20.08
CA MET A 56 6.72 -1.22 -20.65
C MET A 56 7.89 -0.62 -21.42
N LYS A 57 7.69 0.49 -22.13
CA LYS A 57 8.76 1.23 -22.78
C LYS A 57 9.76 1.76 -21.76
N TRP A 58 9.30 2.38 -20.67
CA TRP A 58 10.19 2.85 -19.60
C TRP A 58 11.00 1.70 -18.98
N ALA A 59 10.37 0.55 -18.72
CA ALA A 59 11.08 -0.64 -18.24
C ALA A 59 12.14 -1.16 -19.23
N ALA A 60 11.86 -1.07 -20.54
CA ALA A 60 12.83 -1.44 -21.57
C ALA A 60 14.01 -0.46 -21.69
N GLU A 61 13.78 0.84 -21.47
CA GLU A 61 14.81 1.88 -21.45
C GLU A 61 15.70 1.84 -20.20
N ALA A 62 15.15 1.39 -19.05
CA ALA A 62 15.87 1.32 -17.78
C ALA A 62 15.68 -0.06 -17.08
N PRO A 63 16.09 -1.18 -17.71
CA PRO A 63 15.78 -2.54 -17.26
C PRO A 63 16.40 -2.89 -15.91
N ASP A 64 17.46 -2.20 -15.51
CA ASP A 64 18.14 -2.38 -14.23
C ASP A 64 17.49 -1.59 -13.07
N GLN A 65 16.60 -0.66 -13.36
CA GLN A 65 15.98 0.21 -12.37
C GLN A 65 14.45 0.10 -12.32
N VAL A 66 13.82 -0.23 -13.45
CA VAL A 66 12.35 -0.18 -13.57
C VAL A 66 11.81 -1.56 -13.88
N ARG A 67 10.81 -1.96 -13.13
CA ARG A 67 10.05 -3.18 -13.36
C ARG A 67 8.58 -2.89 -13.43
N VAL A 68 7.94 -3.50 -14.40
CA VAL A 68 6.50 -3.37 -14.63
C VAL A 68 5.88 -4.74 -14.75
N LYS A 69 4.75 -4.93 -14.07
CA LYS A 69 3.87 -6.06 -14.28
C LYS A 69 2.54 -5.54 -14.78
N CYS A 70 2.19 -5.93 -16.01
CA CYS A 70 0.90 -5.62 -16.62
C CYS A 70 0.03 -6.88 -16.64
N GLU A 71 -1.23 -6.74 -16.23
CA GLU A 71 -2.23 -7.81 -16.30
C GLU A 71 -3.53 -7.24 -16.90
N LYS A 72 -4.24 -8.05 -17.69
CA LYS A 72 -5.55 -7.69 -18.23
C LYS A 72 -6.58 -8.67 -17.69
N PHE A 73 -7.68 -8.15 -17.19
CA PHE A 73 -8.78 -8.92 -16.62
C PHE A 73 -10.07 -8.58 -17.29
N THR A 74 -10.91 -9.59 -17.50
CA THR A 74 -12.29 -9.38 -17.86
C THR A 74 -13.07 -8.82 -16.66
N LYS A 75 -14.23 -8.24 -16.93
CA LYS A 75 -15.11 -7.76 -15.86
C LYS A 75 -15.54 -8.89 -14.91
N GLU A 76 -15.76 -10.09 -15.43
CA GLU A 76 -16.11 -11.27 -14.67
C GLU A 76 -14.99 -11.68 -13.73
N GLU A 77 -13.73 -11.62 -14.19
CA GLU A 77 -12.55 -11.88 -13.36
C GLU A 77 -12.37 -10.83 -12.27
N GLU A 78 -12.58 -9.54 -12.56
CA GLU A 78 -12.58 -8.49 -11.54
C GLU A 78 -13.67 -8.72 -10.50
N LEU A 79 -14.91 -9.01 -10.95
CA LEU A 79 -16.05 -9.29 -10.06
C LEU A 79 -15.81 -10.54 -9.20
N SER A 80 -15.17 -11.58 -9.73
CA SER A 80 -14.90 -12.81 -8.97
C SER A 80 -13.97 -12.60 -7.78
N ARG A 81 -13.18 -11.53 -7.79
CA ARG A 81 -12.20 -11.17 -6.74
C ARG A 81 -12.79 -10.26 -5.68
N CYS A 82 -13.93 -9.63 -5.95
CA CYS A 82 -14.54 -8.67 -5.05
C CYS A 82 -15.68 -9.30 -4.25
N VAL A 83 -15.66 -9.12 -2.93
CA VAL A 83 -16.76 -9.45 -2.03
C VAL A 83 -17.84 -8.37 -2.12
N ALA A 84 -17.41 -7.11 -2.08
CA ALA A 84 -18.30 -5.97 -2.19
C ALA A 84 -18.57 -5.58 -3.65
N ARG A 85 -19.84 -5.30 -3.96
CA ARG A 85 -20.29 -4.90 -5.30
C ARG A 85 -21.28 -3.75 -5.19
N THR A 86 -21.31 -2.90 -6.22
CA THR A 86 -22.35 -1.88 -6.34
C THR A 86 -23.70 -2.50 -6.68
N CYS A 87 -24.79 -1.72 -6.56
CA CYS A 87 -26.13 -2.14 -7.00
C CYS A 87 -26.17 -2.54 -8.50
N ASP A 88 -25.32 -1.93 -9.34
CA ASP A 88 -25.18 -2.25 -10.76
C ASP A 88 -24.19 -3.39 -11.02
N ASN A 89 -23.90 -4.19 -10.00
CA ASN A 89 -22.97 -5.32 -10.07
C ASN A 89 -21.59 -4.93 -10.63
N GLN A 90 -21.06 -3.75 -10.23
CA GLN A 90 -19.68 -3.38 -10.51
C GLN A 90 -18.77 -3.82 -9.36
N PRO A 91 -17.48 -4.17 -9.64
CA PRO A 91 -16.53 -4.52 -8.62
C PRO A 91 -16.24 -3.33 -7.68
N CYS A 92 -15.96 -3.62 -6.43
CA CYS A 92 -15.57 -2.59 -5.48
C CYS A 92 -14.20 -1.99 -5.85
N ARG A 93 -14.16 -0.68 -6.09
CA ARG A 93 -12.92 0.02 -6.44
C ARG A 93 -11.81 -0.18 -5.39
N MET A 94 -12.16 -0.14 -4.10
CA MET A 94 -11.17 -0.31 -3.02
C MET A 94 -10.59 -1.72 -3.00
N GLU A 95 -11.39 -2.77 -3.26
CA GLU A 95 -10.89 -4.13 -3.37
C GLU A 95 -9.98 -4.32 -4.59
N CYS A 96 -10.31 -3.69 -5.73
CA CYS A 96 -9.44 -3.68 -6.90
C CYS A 96 -8.09 -3.01 -6.61
N ILE A 97 -8.09 -1.89 -5.88
CA ILE A 97 -6.86 -1.21 -5.45
C ILE A 97 -6.08 -2.08 -4.46
N ALA A 98 -6.74 -2.67 -3.47
CA ALA A 98 -6.12 -3.59 -2.51
C ALA A 98 -5.46 -4.78 -3.22
N PHE A 99 -6.16 -5.38 -4.20
CA PHE A 99 -5.62 -6.43 -5.05
C PHE A 99 -4.35 -5.98 -5.78
N ALA A 100 -4.40 -4.83 -6.45
CA ALA A 100 -3.27 -4.29 -7.19
C ALA A 100 -2.06 -4.00 -6.27
N ARG A 101 -2.28 -3.42 -5.08
CA ARG A 101 -1.22 -3.22 -4.07
C ARG A 101 -0.64 -4.54 -3.56
N ASN A 102 -1.47 -5.58 -3.40
CA ASN A 102 -0.99 -6.91 -3.04
C ASN A 102 -0.10 -7.51 -4.13
N LYS A 103 -0.42 -7.30 -5.41
CA LYS A 103 0.45 -7.70 -6.53
C LYS A 103 1.81 -7.01 -6.49
N LEU A 104 1.88 -5.73 -6.14
CA LEU A 104 3.15 -5.05 -5.88
C LEU A 104 3.93 -5.70 -4.75
N LEU A 105 3.27 -6.00 -3.62
CA LEU A 105 3.93 -6.66 -2.49
C LEU A 105 4.41 -8.08 -2.85
N GLU A 106 3.67 -8.83 -3.67
CA GLU A 106 4.09 -10.13 -4.21
C GLU A 106 5.36 -9.97 -5.05
N GLU A 107 5.39 -9.01 -5.95
CA GLU A 107 6.55 -8.71 -6.78
C GLU A 107 7.78 -8.32 -5.93
N LEU A 108 7.63 -7.58 -4.87
CA LEU A 108 8.70 -7.25 -3.95
C LEU A 108 9.22 -8.48 -3.17
N ARG A 109 8.34 -9.43 -2.83
CA ARG A 109 8.69 -10.66 -2.08
C ARG A 109 9.33 -11.75 -2.95
N ALA A 110 8.87 -11.90 -4.19
CA ALA A 110 9.28 -12.98 -5.09
C ALA A 110 10.81 -13.14 -5.23
N LYS A 111 11.59 -12.17 -4.78
CA LYS A 111 13.05 -12.10 -4.93
C LYS A 111 13.85 -12.39 -3.67
N ARG A 112 13.18 -12.44 -2.53
CA ARG A 112 13.81 -12.90 -1.29
C ARG A 112 14.10 -14.41 -1.31
N SER A 113 13.37 -15.16 -2.14
CA SER A 113 13.47 -16.62 -2.23
C SER A 113 14.54 -17.14 -3.20
N ALA A 114 15.25 -16.29 -3.94
CA ALA A 114 16.42 -16.72 -4.69
C ALA A 114 17.57 -17.03 -3.70
N PRO A 115 18.05 -18.28 -3.62
CA PRO A 115 19.16 -18.61 -2.72
C PRO A 115 20.39 -17.76 -3.10
N TYR A 116 20.98 -17.11 -2.11
CA TYR A 116 22.31 -16.53 -2.24
C TYR A 116 23.26 -17.61 -2.73
N PRO A 117 24.05 -17.39 -3.78
CA PRO A 117 25.17 -18.29 -4.02
C PRO A 117 26.10 -18.15 -2.81
N SER A 118 26.19 -19.22 -2.04
CA SER A 118 27.13 -19.31 -0.92
C SER A 118 28.55 -19.00 -1.43
N SER A 119 29.07 -17.85 -1.04
CA SER A 119 30.47 -17.49 -1.26
C SER A 119 31.33 -18.35 -0.36
N GLY A 120 31.80 -19.47 -0.88
CA GLY A 120 32.71 -20.34 -0.15
C GLY A 120 32.88 -21.70 -0.78
N GLY A 121 33.66 -21.77 -1.85
CA GLY A 121 34.10 -23.02 -2.42
C GLY A 121 35.05 -22.78 -3.59
N HIS A 122 36.35 -22.90 -3.35
CA HIS A 122 37.36 -22.96 -4.39
C HIS A 122 36.92 -23.98 -5.45
N ALA A 123 36.53 -23.53 -6.64
CA ALA A 123 36.28 -24.36 -7.78
C ALA A 123 37.62 -24.81 -8.38
N SER A 124 37.94 -26.08 -8.20
CA SER A 124 38.90 -26.77 -9.06
C SER A 124 38.32 -26.89 -10.49
N PRO A 125 39.14 -26.80 -11.53
CA PRO A 125 38.67 -26.87 -12.91
C PRO A 125 38.18 -28.25 -13.25
N LEU A 126 36.89 -28.39 -13.61
CA LEU A 126 36.31 -29.61 -14.19
C LEU A 126 36.49 -29.60 -15.70
N THR A 127 37.07 -30.67 -16.17
CA THR A 127 37.17 -31.08 -17.57
C THR A 127 35.82 -31.27 -18.26
N PRO A 128 35.66 -30.98 -19.55
CA PRO A 128 34.40 -31.18 -20.27
C PRO A 128 34.12 -32.64 -20.57
N SER A 129 32.89 -33.09 -20.28
CA SER A 129 32.36 -34.40 -20.68
C SER A 129 31.33 -34.23 -21.81
N PRO A 130 31.20 -35.19 -22.74
CA PRO A 130 30.56 -34.98 -24.03
C PRO A 130 29.04 -35.13 -24.02
N SER A 131 28.43 -34.41 -24.95
CA SER A 131 27.07 -34.40 -25.45
C SER A 131 26.20 -35.66 -25.25
N GLY A 132 25.00 -35.46 -24.69
CA GLY A 132 23.90 -36.40 -24.80
C GLY A 132 22.64 -35.66 -25.28
N ASP A 133 22.17 -36.03 -26.46
CA ASP A 133 20.96 -35.54 -27.10
C ASP A 133 19.70 -35.87 -26.30
N VAL A 134 18.84 -34.86 -26.04
CA VAL A 134 17.50 -35.05 -25.54
C VAL A 134 16.49 -34.75 -26.64
N PRO A 135 15.56 -35.68 -26.98
CA PRO A 135 14.63 -35.46 -28.10
C PRO A 135 13.54 -34.43 -27.75
N VAL A 136 13.35 -33.51 -28.69
CA VAL A 136 12.28 -32.52 -28.69
C VAL A 136 11.00 -33.17 -29.21
N HIS A 137 9.98 -33.29 -28.36
CA HIS A 137 8.62 -33.66 -28.78
C HIS A 137 7.89 -32.43 -29.34
N THR A 138 7.63 -32.45 -30.63
CA THR A 138 6.72 -31.52 -31.30
C THR A 138 5.33 -32.11 -31.45
N VAL A 139 4.30 -31.41 -31.00
CA VAL A 139 2.88 -31.73 -31.28
C VAL A 139 2.36 -30.72 -32.29
N PRO A 140 1.87 -31.14 -33.47
CA PRO A 140 1.37 -30.21 -34.48
C PRO A 140 -0.13 -29.91 -34.25
N ILE A 141 -0.47 -28.66 -33.99
CA ILE A 141 -1.82 -28.14 -34.16
C ILE A 141 -1.74 -26.83 -34.96
N GLY A 142 -2.28 -26.89 -36.21
CA GLY A 142 -2.72 -25.71 -36.99
C GLY A 142 -1.75 -24.56 -37.19
N GLY A 143 -0.79 -24.69 -38.09
CA GLY A 143 -0.34 -23.71 -39.09
C GLY A 143 0.06 -22.29 -38.71
N VAL A 144 0.46 -21.95 -37.46
CA VAL A 144 1.21 -20.71 -37.16
C VAL A 144 2.22 -21.04 -36.09
N VAL A 145 3.49 -20.98 -36.42
CA VAL A 145 4.59 -21.11 -35.45
C VAL A 145 4.75 -19.76 -34.76
N VAL A 146 4.12 -19.65 -33.59
CA VAL A 146 4.47 -18.57 -32.65
C VAL A 146 5.65 -19.09 -31.82
N PRO A 147 6.78 -18.39 -31.77
CA PRO A 147 7.87 -18.80 -30.88
C PRO A 147 7.36 -18.67 -29.43
N VAL A 148 7.20 -19.81 -28.75
CA VAL A 148 6.98 -19.85 -27.30
C VAL A 148 8.23 -19.24 -26.67
N GLY A 149 8.07 -18.05 -26.11
CA GLY A 149 9.15 -17.35 -25.42
C GLY A 149 9.73 -18.25 -24.35
N THR A 150 11.01 -18.52 -24.45
CA THR A 150 11.82 -19.16 -23.43
C THR A 150 11.60 -18.40 -22.12
N SER A 151 10.97 -19.06 -21.15
CA SER A 151 10.89 -18.56 -19.78
C SER A 151 12.32 -18.32 -19.29
N HIS A 152 12.77 -17.09 -19.26
CA HIS A 152 13.99 -16.71 -18.57
C HIS A 152 13.81 -17.00 -17.08
N LYS A 153 14.18 -18.21 -16.66
CA LYS A 153 14.41 -18.58 -15.27
C LYS A 153 15.66 -17.81 -14.80
N GLY A 154 15.44 -16.67 -14.24
CA GLY A 154 16.47 -15.80 -13.70
C GLY A 154 15.97 -14.37 -13.77
N GLY A 155 15.13 -13.98 -12.82
CA GLY A 155 14.57 -12.63 -12.81
C GLY A 155 15.70 -11.59 -12.71
N VAL A 156 15.55 -10.50 -13.45
CA VAL A 156 16.42 -9.32 -13.52
C VAL A 156 16.94 -8.82 -12.16
N TRP A 157 16.21 -9.06 -11.09
CA TRP A 157 16.66 -8.74 -9.72
C TRP A 157 17.77 -9.64 -9.19
N GLY A 158 17.86 -10.88 -9.58
CA GLY A 158 19.01 -11.71 -9.25
C GLY A 158 20.29 -11.06 -9.77
N ALA A 159 20.23 -10.47 -10.95
CA ALA A 159 21.32 -9.67 -11.51
C ALA A 159 21.47 -8.31 -10.79
N MET A 160 20.37 -7.61 -10.49
CA MET A 160 20.39 -6.33 -9.80
C MET A 160 20.90 -6.43 -8.36
N LEU A 161 20.39 -7.35 -7.56
CA LEU A 161 20.82 -7.54 -6.16
C LEU A 161 22.15 -8.27 -6.07
N GLY A 162 22.47 -9.12 -7.05
CA GLY A 162 23.73 -9.87 -7.10
C GLY A 162 24.94 -9.00 -7.46
N THR A 163 24.75 -7.89 -8.20
CA THR A 163 25.85 -6.98 -8.59
C THR A 163 26.20 -5.96 -7.52
N VAL A 164 25.29 -5.61 -6.60
CA VAL A 164 25.52 -4.48 -5.67
C VAL A 164 25.48 -4.87 -4.18
N GLY A 165 25.00 -6.08 -3.82
CA GLY A 165 25.01 -6.55 -2.43
C GLY A 165 24.11 -5.74 -1.46
N PHE A 166 23.29 -4.80 -1.95
CA PHE A 166 22.42 -3.95 -1.13
C PHE A 166 20.99 -4.44 -1.14
N LEU A 167 20.39 -4.59 0.06
CA LEU A 167 18.96 -4.81 0.23
C LEU A 167 18.22 -3.48 0.26
N PRO A 168 16.99 -3.39 -0.28
CA PRO A 168 16.14 -2.24 -0.05
C PRO A 168 15.95 -2.00 1.46
N ARG A 169 15.97 -0.74 1.86
CA ARG A 169 15.68 -0.32 3.25
C ARG A 169 14.35 0.38 3.35
N TYR A 170 13.96 1.07 2.29
CA TYR A 170 12.71 1.82 2.24
C TYR A 170 11.88 1.44 1.03
N VAL A 171 10.57 1.42 1.22
CA VAL A 171 9.57 1.32 0.15
C VAL A 171 8.74 2.59 0.17
N ILE A 172 8.73 3.31 -0.93
CA ILE A 172 7.91 4.48 -1.13
C ILE A 172 6.71 4.05 -1.97
N MET A 173 5.53 3.97 -1.36
CA MET A 173 4.29 3.71 -2.07
C MET A 173 3.66 5.04 -2.47
N ILE A 174 3.28 5.20 -3.74
CA ILE A 174 2.66 6.42 -4.24
C ILE A 174 1.38 6.13 -5.02
N ASP A 175 0.45 7.11 -5.02
CA ASP A 175 -0.58 7.20 -6.05
C ASP A 175 0.01 7.78 -7.32
N MET A 176 -0.44 7.28 -8.47
CA MET A 176 0.18 7.58 -9.76
C MET A 176 -0.60 8.65 -10.55
N ASP A 177 -1.74 9.11 -10.03
CA ASP A 177 -2.69 10.00 -10.72
C ASP A 177 -2.54 11.48 -10.34
N ASN A 178 -1.58 11.84 -9.49
CA ASN A 178 -1.29 13.23 -9.17
C ASN A 178 -0.41 13.88 -10.26
N PRO A 179 -0.83 15.00 -10.88
CA PRO A 179 -0.03 15.70 -11.88
C PRO A 179 1.13 16.51 -11.29
N VAL A 180 1.23 16.64 -9.97
CA VAL A 180 2.33 17.30 -9.28
C VAL A 180 3.44 16.28 -8.97
N PRO A 181 4.71 16.57 -9.25
CA PRO A 181 5.81 15.66 -8.91
C PRO A 181 5.85 15.41 -7.40
N PHE A 182 6.14 14.17 -7.00
CA PHE A 182 6.30 13.85 -5.59
C PHE A 182 7.56 14.54 -5.00
N PRO A 183 7.56 14.91 -3.70
CA PRO A 183 8.53 15.83 -3.12
C PRO A 183 9.85 15.13 -2.77
N VAL A 184 10.73 14.92 -3.75
CA VAL A 184 12.00 14.19 -3.63
C VAL A 184 12.87 14.69 -2.47
N ASP A 185 13.12 15.99 -2.39
CA ASP A 185 13.98 16.54 -1.32
C ASP A 185 13.39 16.34 0.08
N ALA A 186 12.06 16.44 0.21
CA ALA A 186 11.38 16.18 1.48
C ALA A 186 11.47 14.70 1.88
N ILE A 187 11.31 13.78 0.93
CA ILE A 187 11.49 12.34 1.14
C ILE A 187 12.89 12.05 1.67
N LEU A 188 13.92 12.50 0.96
CA LEU A 188 15.31 12.26 1.32
C LEU A 188 15.67 12.90 2.68
N LYS A 189 15.15 14.11 2.96
CA LYS A 189 15.32 14.79 4.24
C LYS A 189 14.66 14.01 5.39
N CYS A 190 13.46 13.47 5.20
CA CYS A 190 12.77 12.67 6.21
C CYS A 190 13.52 11.39 6.52
N ILE A 191 13.97 10.66 5.50
CA ILE A 191 14.77 9.44 5.65
C ILE A 191 16.09 9.74 6.35
N ALA A 192 16.81 10.78 5.94
CA ALA A 192 18.12 11.12 6.52
C ALA A 192 18.03 11.60 7.98
N ARG A 193 16.91 12.26 8.34
CA ARG A 193 16.70 12.80 9.69
C ARG A 193 16.53 11.71 10.75
N ASP A 194 15.79 10.67 10.42
CA ASP A 194 15.44 9.61 11.37
C ASP A 194 15.28 8.26 10.66
N PRO A 195 16.41 7.65 10.24
CA PRO A 195 16.38 6.47 9.37
C PRO A 195 15.74 5.22 10.02
N ASP A 196 15.70 5.15 11.34
CA ASP A 196 15.20 4.01 12.10
C ASP A 196 14.03 4.32 13.04
N GLY A 197 13.64 5.58 13.16
CA GLY A 197 12.65 6.02 14.14
C GLY A 197 11.19 5.76 13.75
N PHE A 198 10.92 5.29 12.53
CA PHE A 198 9.57 5.01 12.06
C PHE A 198 9.46 3.62 11.45
N ASP A 199 8.23 3.09 11.42
CA ASP A 199 7.85 1.93 10.62
C ASP A 199 7.15 2.38 9.34
N ALA A 200 6.42 3.52 9.42
CA ALA A 200 5.80 4.21 8.28
C ALA A 200 5.74 5.73 8.49
N LEU A 201 6.10 6.49 7.46
CA LEU A 201 5.87 7.94 7.37
C LEU A 201 4.86 8.24 6.28
N VAL A 202 3.71 8.73 6.69
CA VAL A 202 2.63 9.15 5.80
C VAL A 202 2.85 10.61 5.38
N CYS A 203 2.62 10.88 4.12
CA CYS A 203 2.68 12.23 3.57
C CYS A 203 1.61 13.14 4.17
N ASN A 204 1.92 14.41 4.36
CA ASN A 204 0.96 15.45 4.58
C ASN A 204 0.45 15.96 3.22
N GLY A 205 -0.35 15.11 2.57
CA GLY A 205 -0.99 15.44 1.30
C GLY A 205 -2.05 16.51 1.48
N LEU A 206 -1.94 17.61 0.74
CA LEU A 206 -2.84 18.74 0.86
C LEU A 206 -3.65 18.94 -0.42
N ASN A 207 -4.96 19.13 -0.28
CA ASN A 207 -5.82 19.55 -1.39
C ASN A 207 -5.61 21.02 -1.74
N SER A 208 -6.28 21.52 -2.77
CA SER A 208 -6.20 22.93 -3.22
C SER A 208 -6.59 23.97 -2.15
N ALA A 209 -7.35 23.57 -1.12
CA ALA A 209 -7.69 24.42 0.02
C ALA A 209 -6.63 24.38 1.15
N GLY A 210 -5.54 23.62 0.98
CA GLY A 210 -4.50 23.46 1.99
C GLY A 210 -4.88 22.52 3.15
N HIS A 211 -5.93 21.73 2.98
CA HIS A 211 -6.38 20.76 3.97
C HIS A 211 -5.90 19.34 3.60
N ILE A 212 -5.86 18.45 4.59
CA ILE A 212 -5.53 17.04 4.36
C ILE A 212 -6.40 16.45 3.25
N TYR A 213 -5.75 15.80 2.28
CA TYR A 213 -6.39 15.28 1.08
C TYR A 213 -7.23 14.03 1.37
N ASP A 214 -6.59 13.00 1.93
CA ASP A 214 -7.19 11.67 2.08
C ASP A 214 -7.76 11.44 3.49
N THR A 215 -8.94 11.99 3.71
CA THR A 215 -9.69 11.76 4.97
C THR A 215 -10.24 10.34 5.07
N TYR A 216 -10.33 9.62 3.95
CA TYR A 216 -10.85 8.25 3.92
C TYR A 216 -9.87 7.24 4.53
N ALA A 217 -8.57 7.42 4.34
CA ALA A 217 -7.52 6.59 4.94
C ALA A 217 -7.09 7.06 6.33
N TYR A 218 -7.33 8.34 6.68
CA TYR A 218 -6.79 8.95 7.89
C TYR A 218 -7.49 8.45 9.17
N ARG A 219 -6.69 7.97 10.13
CA ARG A 219 -7.13 7.60 11.48
C ARG A 219 -6.08 8.01 12.50
N ASP A 220 -6.52 8.57 13.61
CA ASP A 220 -5.71 8.87 14.78
C ASP A 220 -6.50 8.67 16.09
N ALA A 221 -5.94 9.10 17.21
CA ALA A 221 -6.63 8.97 18.51
C ALA A 221 -7.90 9.82 18.62
N GLN A 222 -7.98 10.92 17.86
CA GLN A 222 -9.18 11.80 17.84
C GLN A 222 -10.22 11.30 16.83
N PHE A 223 -9.76 10.72 15.71
CA PHE A 223 -10.59 10.23 14.62
C PHE A 223 -10.29 8.75 14.35
N PRO A 224 -10.64 7.86 15.30
CA PRO A 224 -10.28 6.44 15.18
C PRO A 224 -11.13 5.67 14.16
N PHE A 225 -12.31 6.19 13.82
CA PHE A 225 -13.26 5.56 12.92
C PHE A 225 -13.45 6.35 11.63
N GLY A 226 -13.81 5.67 10.57
CA GLY A 226 -14.16 6.25 9.28
C GLY A 226 -15.60 5.93 8.86
N PRO A 227 -15.91 6.10 7.56
CA PRO A 227 -17.27 5.90 7.05
C PRO A 227 -17.78 4.47 7.22
N GLU A 228 -16.90 3.49 7.39
CA GLU A 228 -17.25 2.11 7.67
C GLU A 228 -17.99 1.92 9.00
N ILE A 229 -17.77 2.84 9.95
CA ILE A 229 -18.44 2.87 11.26
C ILE A 229 -19.39 4.07 11.39
N MET A 230 -18.98 5.23 10.82
CA MET A 230 -19.64 6.52 11.04
C MET A 230 -20.23 7.07 9.73
N ARG A 231 -20.79 6.22 8.89
CA ARG A 231 -21.23 6.53 7.52
C ARG A 231 -21.97 7.86 7.38
N ASP A 232 -23.08 8.01 8.09
CA ASP A 232 -23.96 9.17 7.91
C ASP A 232 -23.33 10.46 8.45
N VAL A 233 -22.57 10.36 9.52
CA VAL A 233 -21.82 11.48 10.11
C VAL A 233 -20.65 11.85 9.21
N PHE A 234 -19.92 10.85 8.71
CA PHE A 234 -18.75 11.06 7.85
C PHE A 234 -19.13 11.76 6.55
N TRP A 235 -20.20 11.30 5.88
CA TRP A 235 -20.63 11.86 4.58
C TRP A 235 -21.51 13.10 4.71
N SER A 236 -21.86 13.54 5.93
CA SER A 236 -22.60 14.80 6.12
C SER A 236 -21.84 16.04 5.71
N GLY A 237 -20.57 15.93 5.30
CA GLY A 237 -19.66 17.02 4.97
C GLY A 237 -19.12 17.75 6.19
N HIS A 238 -19.89 17.85 7.28
CA HIS A 238 -19.46 18.50 8.51
C HIS A 238 -18.32 17.76 9.20
N HIS A 239 -18.38 16.43 9.23
CA HIS A 239 -17.35 15.60 9.85
C HIS A 239 -16.03 15.68 9.09
N GLN A 240 -16.08 15.61 7.75
CA GLN A 240 -14.87 15.76 6.92
C GLN A 240 -14.24 17.14 7.12
N TYR A 241 -15.04 18.20 7.07
CA TYR A 241 -14.56 19.56 7.31
C TYR A 241 -13.96 19.71 8.71
N TYR A 242 -14.62 19.18 9.73
CA TYR A 242 -14.12 19.20 11.11
C TYR A 242 -12.80 18.43 11.23
N MET A 243 -12.71 17.22 10.69
CA MET A 243 -11.47 16.42 10.67
C MET A 243 -10.35 17.17 9.93
N GLN A 244 -10.63 17.68 8.71
CA GLN A 244 -9.65 18.41 7.93
C GLN A 244 -9.12 19.63 8.68
N THR A 245 -10.01 20.39 9.31
CA THR A 245 -9.64 21.58 10.10
C THR A 245 -8.84 21.19 11.34
N ALA A 246 -9.23 20.14 12.06
CA ALA A 246 -8.53 19.67 13.25
C ALA A 246 -7.12 19.19 12.91
N VAL A 247 -6.97 18.36 11.87
CA VAL A 247 -5.65 17.86 11.41
C VAL A 247 -4.78 19.01 10.90
N HIS A 248 -5.36 19.98 10.17
CA HIS A 248 -4.65 21.20 9.76
C HIS A 248 -4.13 22.00 10.96
N ASN A 249 -4.98 22.28 11.96
CA ASN A 249 -4.59 22.98 13.18
C ASN A 249 -3.52 22.22 13.97
N GLN A 250 -3.64 20.90 14.07
CA GLN A 250 -2.63 20.05 14.70
C GLN A 250 -1.29 20.15 13.95
N THR A 251 -1.31 20.11 12.63
CA THR A 251 -0.11 20.28 11.79
C THR A 251 0.55 21.64 12.03
N LEU A 252 -0.23 22.73 12.08
CA LEU A 252 0.27 24.07 12.38
C LEU A 252 0.87 24.16 13.80
N PHE A 253 0.19 23.56 14.79
CA PHE A 253 0.70 23.48 16.15
C PHE A 253 2.04 22.76 16.21
N PHE A 254 2.18 21.61 15.56
CA PHE A 254 3.44 20.86 15.49
C PHE A 254 4.54 21.65 14.78
N LYS A 255 4.25 22.33 13.68
CA LYS A 255 5.22 23.20 12.99
C LYS A 255 5.75 24.31 13.91
N ARG A 256 4.90 24.95 14.71
CA ARG A 256 5.32 25.95 15.71
C ARG A 256 6.20 25.33 16.79
N GLN A 257 5.87 24.15 17.27
CA GLN A 257 6.68 23.42 18.26
C GLN A 257 8.07 23.08 17.72
N ILE A 258 8.20 22.71 16.46
CA ILE A 258 9.48 22.42 15.80
C ILE A 258 10.29 23.70 15.65
N GLN A 259 9.66 24.84 15.30
CA GLN A 259 10.35 26.14 15.25
C GLN A 259 10.95 26.54 16.61
N GLN A 260 10.24 26.26 17.72
CA GLN A 260 10.71 26.51 19.08
C GLN A 260 11.73 25.48 19.56
N ASN A 261 11.68 24.27 19.07
CA ASN A 261 12.62 23.19 19.39
C ASN A 261 12.98 22.40 18.12
N PRO A 262 14.00 22.81 17.37
CA PRO A 262 14.43 22.16 16.13
C PRO A 262 14.85 20.68 16.26
N ALA A 263 15.13 20.21 17.48
CA ALA A 263 15.43 18.81 17.75
C ALA A 263 14.18 17.92 17.73
N ARG A 264 12.97 18.52 17.79
CA ARG A 264 11.73 17.77 17.71
C ARG A 264 11.49 17.26 16.29
N LEU A 265 11.09 15.98 16.19
CA LEU A 265 10.71 15.39 14.91
C LEU A 265 9.36 15.93 14.44
N PRO A 266 9.17 16.14 13.10
CA PRO A 266 7.94 16.65 12.52
C PRO A 266 6.88 15.53 12.37
N TYR A 267 6.69 14.74 13.40
CA TYR A 267 5.92 13.51 13.39
C TYR A 267 4.69 13.61 14.28
N ILE A 268 3.52 13.47 13.69
CA ILE A 268 2.24 13.36 14.39
C ILE A 268 1.88 11.86 14.43
N PRO A 269 1.73 11.25 15.62
CA PRO A 269 1.32 9.85 15.71
C PRO A 269 -0.07 9.66 15.10
N ILE A 270 -0.20 8.66 14.21
CA ILE A 270 -1.46 8.27 13.59
C ILE A 270 -1.61 6.75 13.63
N THR A 271 -2.81 6.26 13.41
CA THR A 271 -3.06 4.82 13.29
C THR A 271 -3.23 4.38 11.84
N SER A 272 -3.63 5.27 10.94
CA SER A 272 -3.71 5.02 9.50
C SER A 272 -3.62 6.31 8.72
N GLY A 273 -3.17 6.24 7.47
CA GLY A 273 -3.18 7.32 6.52
C GLY A 273 -2.39 6.95 5.27
N PHE A 274 -2.60 7.72 4.20
CA PHE A 274 -1.80 7.55 2.99
C PHE A 274 -1.50 8.89 2.32
N ASN A 275 -2.53 9.69 2.05
CA ASN A 275 -2.43 11.04 1.46
C ASN A 275 -1.62 11.05 0.15
N GLY A 276 -1.72 9.96 -0.63
CA GLY A 276 -1.05 9.80 -1.90
C GLY A 276 0.38 9.27 -1.85
N LEU A 277 1.06 9.33 -0.67
CA LEU A 277 2.41 8.82 -0.50
C LEU A 277 2.66 8.33 0.92
N CYS A 278 3.30 7.16 1.04
CA CYS A 278 3.80 6.64 2.30
C CYS A 278 5.19 6.02 2.13
N ILE A 279 6.11 6.37 3.02
CA ILE A 279 7.45 5.76 3.12
C ILE A 279 7.38 4.69 4.19
N PHE A 280 7.57 3.43 3.82
CA PHE A 280 7.67 2.30 4.73
C PHE A 280 9.12 1.88 4.91
N ARG A 281 9.48 1.46 6.10
CA ARG A 281 10.68 0.65 6.25
C ARG A 281 10.45 -0.73 5.63
N TRP A 282 11.46 -1.23 4.93
CA TRP A 282 11.40 -2.55 4.29
C TRP A 282 11.07 -3.67 5.28
N ASP A 283 11.76 -3.69 6.43
CA ASP A 283 11.57 -4.71 7.47
C ASP A 283 10.19 -4.64 8.14
N ALA A 284 9.54 -3.47 8.12
CA ALA A 284 8.20 -3.30 8.68
C ALA A 284 7.12 -3.99 7.84
N ILE A 285 7.30 -4.04 6.51
CA ILE A 285 6.29 -4.60 5.58
C ILE A 285 6.71 -5.92 4.93
N MET A 286 8.03 -6.21 4.90
CA MET A 286 8.62 -7.40 4.27
C MET A 286 9.26 -8.38 5.27
N GLY A 287 9.07 -8.19 6.58
CA GLY A 287 9.62 -9.05 7.64
C GLY A 287 9.31 -10.54 7.44
N SER A 288 10.21 -11.42 7.93
CA SER A 288 10.19 -12.87 7.64
C SER A 288 9.31 -13.70 8.57
N ASP A 289 8.93 -13.15 9.73
CA ASP A 289 8.52 -13.98 10.88
C ASP A 289 7.00 -14.12 11.04
N ALA A 290 6.23 -13.62 10.07
CA ALA A 290 4.78 -13.67 10.07
C ALA A 290 4.24 -13.87 8.64
N PRO A 291 2.98 -14.30 8.46
CA PRO A 291 2.34 -14.30 7.16
C PRO A 291 2.51 -12.95 6.47
N PRO A 292 2.63 -12.91 5.14
CA PRO A 292 2.79 -11.63 4.44
C PRO A 292 1.70 -10.62 4.81
N LEU A 293 2.07 -9.35 5.02
CA LEU A 293 1.10 -8.27 5.10
C LEU A 293 0.33 -8.18 3.79
N GLN A 294 -0.96 -7.93 3.89
CA GLN A 294 -1.84 -7.79 2.73
C GLN A 294 -2.74 -6.57 2.90
N TYR A 295 -3.00 -5.87 1.81
CA TYR A 295 -4.06 -4.88 1.74
C TYR A 295 -5.42 -5.58 1.67
N SER A 296 -6.41 -5.00 2.33
CA SER A 296 -7.79 -5.47 2.28
C SER A 296 -8.71 -4.25 2.30
N ALA A 297 -9.73 -4.26 1.49
CA ALA A 297 -10.78 -3.24 1.55
C ALA A 297 -12.02 -3.74 2.29
N VAL A 298 -11.95 -4.91 2.90
CA VAL A 298 -12.97 -5.42 3.84
C VAL A 298 -12.36 -5.51 5.24
N PRO A 299 -13.17 -5.35 6.29
CA PRO A 299 -12.69 -5.46 7.66
C PRO A 299 -11.97 -6.77 7.94
N THR A 300 -10.79 -6.69 8.55
CA THR A 300 -9.97 -7.85 8.94
C THR A 300 -10.10 -8.14 10.43
N ALA A 301 -9.62 -9.30 10.87
CA ALA A 301 -9.65 -9.69 12.29
C ALA A 301 -8.86 -8.70 13.17
N GLU A 302 -7.72 -8.21 12.68
CA GLU A 302 -6.89 -7.24 13.38
C GLU A 302 -7.61 -5.90 13.55
N LEU A 303 -8.27 -5.41 12.49
CA LEU A 303 -9.05 -4.17 12.55
C LEU A 303 -10.26 -4.32 13.48
N ASN A 304 -10.95 -5.45 13.40
CA ASN A 304 -12.07 -5.75 14.30
C ASN A 304 -11.64 -5.71 15.76
N ALA A 305 -10.51 -6.36 16.10
CA ALA A 305 -10.00 -6.38 17.47
C ALA A 305 -9.63 -4.98 17.97
N GLU A 306 -9.05 -4.13 17.12
CA GLU A 306 -8.76 -2.73 17.47
C GLU A 306 -10.04 -1.92 17.71
N TYR A 307 -11.03 -2.06 16.85
CA TYR A 307 -12.29 -1.33 16.97
C TYR A 307 -13.09 -1.80 18.21
N GLU A 308 -13.10 -3.09 18.51
CA GLU A 308 -13.70 -3.63 19.73
C GLU A 308 -13.03 -3.07 20.99
N ALA A 309 -11.70 -3.00 20.99
CA ALA A 309 -10.95 -2.42 22.10
C ALA A 309 -11.27 -0.92 22.28
N LEU A 310 -11.31 -0.14 21.20
CA LEU A 310 -11.68 1.28 21.22
C LEU A 310 -13.12 1.50 21.69
N TYR A 311 -14.03 0.63 21.29
CA TYR A 311 -15.44 0.69 21.66
C TYR A 311 -15.68 0.48 23.17
N SER A 312 -14.80 -0.27 23.81
CA SER A 312 -14.86 -0.54 25.24
C SER A 312 -14.42 0.66 26.09
N ILE A 313 -13.89 1.73 25.47
CA ILE A 313 -13.35 2.91 26.16
C ILE A 313 -14.36 4.06 26.08
N PRO A 314 -14.83 4.64 27.20
CA PRO A 314 -15.55 5.91 27.17
C PRO A 314 -14.65 7.02 26.55
N PRO A 315 -15.15 7.92 25.69
CA PRO A 315 -16.57 8.20 25.42
C PRO A 315 -17.18 7.41 24.25
N PHE A 316 -16.43 6.53 23.60
CA PHE A 316 -16.90 5.85 22.37
C PHE A 316 -18.02 4.82 22.65
N SER A 317 -18.07 4.27 23.86
CA SER A 317 -19.12 3.33 24.28
C SER A 317 -20.53 3.94 24.37
N ASN A 318 -20.64 5.28 24.36
CA ASN A 318 -21.89 6.03 24.51
C ASN A 318 -21.97 7.24 23.56
N THR A 319 -21.45 7.14 22.36
CA THR A 319 -21.43 8.29 21.43
C THR A 319 -22.85 8.64 21.00
N MET A 320 -23.40 9.67 21.63
CA MET A 320 -24.61 10.36 21.19
C MET A 320 -24.22 11.39 20.13
N VAL A 321 -24.53 11.16 18.88
CA VAL A 321 -24.41 12.16 17.82
C VAL A 321 -25.79 12.77 17.59
N ASN A 322 -25.92 14.07 17.87
CA ASN A 322 -27.17 14.84 17.72
C ASN A 322 -28.39 14.27 18.45
N GLY A 323 -28.20 13.71 19.64
CA GLY A 323 -29.31 13.19 20.45
C GLY A 323 -29.89 11.85 19.97
N ALA A 324 -29.38 11.30 18.88
CA ALA A 324 -29.66 9.95 18.48
C ALA A 324 -28.56 9.01 19.03
N SER A 325 -28.98 7.99 19.75
CA SER A 325 -28.10 6.86 20.06
C SER A 325 -27.67 6.28 18.72
N VAL A 326 -26.43 6.50 18.31
CA VAL A 326 -25.82 5.72 17.24
C VAL A 326 -25.57 4.36 17.85
N GLY A 327 -26.64 3.57 17.95
CA GLY A 327 -26.58 2.18 18.36
C GLY A 327 -25.74 1.45 17.32
N ILE A 328 -24.51 1.14 17.71
CA ILE A 328 -23.76 0.16 16.95
C ILE A 328 -24.48 -1.16 17.21
N HIS A 329 -25.25 -1.55 16.22
CA HIS A 329 -25.85 -2.84 16.20
C HIS A 329 -24.75 -3.85 15.86
N LEU A 330 -24.47 -4.72 16.79
CA LEU A 330 -23.56 -5.84 16.61
C LEU A 330 -24.32 -6.93 15.86
N PHE A 331 -23.92 -7.24 14.62
CA PHE A 331 -24.45 -8.41 13.94
C PHE A 331 -23.81 -9.68 14.51
N PRO A 332 -24.60 -10.73 14.74
CA PRO A 332 -24.04 -12.05 14.93
C PRO A 332 -23.32 -12.45 13.64
N ASN A 333 -22.15 -13.06 13.81
CA ASN A 333 -21.38 -13.61 12.73
C ASN A 333 -22.13 -14.84 12.16
N ASP A 334 -22.93 -14.67 11.11
CA ASP A 334 -23.79 -15.72 10.52
C ASP A 334 -23.02 -16.83 9.78
N ASN A 335 -21.75 -17.05 10.10
CA ASN A 335 -20.99 -18.17 9.55
C ASN A 335 -21.21 -19.52 10.25
N ASN A 336 -22.24 -19.66 11.10
CA ASN A 336 -22.64 -20.94 11.64
C ASN A 336 -24.10 -21.25 11.31
N ASN A 337 -24.31 -21.76 10.10
CA ASN A 337 -25.52 -22.50 9.74
C ASN A 337 -25.49 -23.86 10.45
N ASN A 338 -25.72 -23.86 11.77
CA ASN A 338 -26.04 -25.06 12.52
C ASN A 338 -27.18 -24.73 13.52
N ASN A 339 -28.36 -25.19 13.12
CA ASN A 339 -29.51 -25.35 13.99
C ASN A 339 -29.11 -26.07 15.28
N ASN A 340 -28.92 -25.33 16.35
CA ASN A 340 -29.18 -25.83 17.70
C ASN A 340 -29.54 -24.67 18.62
N ASN A 341 -30.83 -24.65 18.96
CA ASN A 341 -31.37 -23.93 20.10
C ASN A 341 -30.54 -24.23 21.35
N ASN A 342 -29.81 -23.24 21.84
CA ASN A 342 -29.76 -22.87 23.25
C ASN A 342 -28.58 -21.89 23.50
N ASN A 343 -28.96 -20.82 24.21
CA ASN A 343 -28.12 -20.05 25.11
C ASN A 343 -27.23 -18.91 24.57
N ASN A 344 -27.68 -17.70 24.89
CA ASN A 344 -26.88 -16.61 25.51
C ASN A 344 -25.41 -16.52 25.20
N ASN A 345 -25.04 -16.61 23.94
CA ASN A 345 -23.77 -16.06 23.51
C ASN A 345 -24.05 -14.65 22.96
N ASN A 346 -23.80 -13.64 23.82
CA ASN A 346 -23.60 -12.27 23.41
C ASN A 346 -22.40 -12.22 22.45
N ASN A 347 -22.58 -12.62 21.20
CA ASN A 347 -21.65 -12.36 20.14
C ASN A 347 -21.66 -10.85 19.87
N LYS A 348 -20.92 -10.12 20.70
CA LYS A 348 -20.62 -8.71 20.50
C LYS A 348 -19.62 -8.63 19.34
N GLY A 349 -20.10 -8.42 18.16
CA GLY A 349 -19.27 -8.10 16.99
C GLY A 349 -19.44 -6.63 16.60
N ILE A 350 -18.50 -6.03 15.93
CA ILE A 350 -18.60 -4.66 15.43
C ILE A 350 -19.55 -4.62 14.24
N PHE A 351 -20.43 -3.63 14.26
CA PHE A 351 -21.31 -3.36 13.14
C PHE A 351 -20.63 -2.40 12.16
N TYR A 352 -20.43 -2.86 10.92
CA TYR A 352 -19.98 -2.01 9.85
C TYR A 352 -21.14 -1.54 8.99
N PHE A 353 -21.21 -0.24 8.73
CA PHE A 353 -22.16 0.28 7.76
C PHE A 353 -21.73 -0.10 6.35
N HIS A 354 -22.70 -0.49 5.54
CA HIS A 354 -22.46 -0.56 4.10
C HIS A 354 -22.09 0.82 3.58
N ASN A 355 -20.89 0.97 3.04
CA ASN A 355 -20.48 2.21 2.39
C ASN A 355 -21.44 2.46 1.21
N SER A 356 -21.77 3.73 0.96
CA SER A 356 -22.78 4.12 -0.03
C SER A 356 -22.57 3.40 -1.37
N GLY A 357 -23.56 2.62 -1.79
CA GLY A 357 -23.58 1.93 -3.08
C GLY A 357 -22.99 0.52 -3.11
N TYR A 358 -22.40 0.01 -2.01
CA TYR A 358 -21.91 -1.37 -1.95
C TYR A 358 -22.83 -2.28 -1.11
N ASN A 359 -22.91 -3.54 -1.49
CA ASN A 359 -23.70 -4.58 -0.79
C ASN A 359 -22.96 -5.21 0.40
N PHE A 360 -21.72 -4.78 0.69
CA PHE A 360 -20.86 -5.26 1.77
C PHE A 360 -20.10 -4.09 2.40
N PRO A 361 -19.72 -4.16 3.70
CA PRO A 361 -18.90 -3.14 4.34
C PRO A 361 -17.56 -2.97 3.63
N VAL A 362 -17.23 -1.75 3.27
CA VAL A 362 -15.98 -1.39 2.61
C VAL A 362 -15.25 -0.36 3.46
N VAL A 363 -13.98 -0.61 3.67
CA VAL A 363 -13.04 0.27 4.38
C VAL A 363 -11.92 0.68 3.42
N CYS A 364 -11.27 1.83 3.67
CA CYS A 364 -10.07 2.17 2.93
C CYS A 364 -9.00 1.10 3.15
N GLU A 365 -8.40 0.58 2.09
CA GLU A 365 -7.49 -0.56 2.11
C GLU A 365 -6.23 -0.34 2.96
N HIS A 366 -5.88 0.92 3.21
CA HIS A 366 -4.78 1.27 4.11
C HIS A 366 -5.12 0.99 5.58
N VAL A 367 -6.38 1.13 5.99
CA VAL A 367 -6.79 0.99 7.40
C VAL A 367 -6.54 -0.42 7.92
N PRO A 368 -7.00 -1.51 7.27
CA PRO A 368 -6.67 -2.87 7.67
C PRO A 368 -5.18 -3.19 7.55
N PHE A 369 -4.48 -2.63 6.54
CA PHE A 369 -3.05 -2.82 6.36
C PHE A 369 -2.26 -2.29 7.56
N PHE A 370 -2.56 -1.09 8.01
CA PHE A 370 -1.93 -0.50 9.19
C PHE A 370 -2.35 -1.20 10.50
N ALA A 371 -3.58 -1.70 10.61
CA ALA A 371 -4.01 -2.52 11.75
C ALA A 371 -3.17 -3.81 11.82
N ALA A 372 -2.95 -4.49 10.71
CA ALA A 372 -2.09 -5.67 10.63
C ALA A 372 -0.61 -5.35 10.94
N MET A 373 -0.09 -4.18 10.56
CA MET A 373 1.23 -3.71 10.99
C MET A 373 1.32 -3.56 12.52
N ARG A 374 0.34 -2.88 13.14
CA ARG A 374 0.30 -2.67 14.60
C ARG A 374 0.16 -3.98 15.39
N ALA A 375 -0.60 -4.94 14.88
CA ALA A 375 -0.70 -6.29 15.45
C ALA A 375 0.66 -7.02 15.50
N ARG A 376 1.61 -6.63 14.64
CA ARG A 376 3.00 -7.12 14.60
C ARG A 376 3.99 -6.20 15.34
N ASN A 377 3.52 -5.36 16.24
CA ASN A 377 4.31 -4.36 16.96
C ASN A 377 5.02 -3.32 16.08
N ARG A 378 4.58 -3.13 14.83
CA ARG A 378 5.01 -2.04 13.95
C ARG A 378 4.10 -0.83 14.17
N ARG A 379 4.36 -0.07 15.24
CA ARG A 379 3.45 0.97 15.76
C ARG A 379 3.97 2.40 15.55
N ARG A 380 5.20 2.57 15.05
CA ARG A 380 5.78 3.89 14.78
C ARG A 380 5.31 4.41 13.42
N ILE A 381 4.02 4.77 13.39
CA ILE A 381 3.31 5.25 12.21
C ILE A 381 3.02 6.73 12.43
N TYR A 382 3.47 7.57 11.53
CA TYR A 382 3.40 9.02 11.70
C TYR A 382 2.96 9.73 10.43
N LEU A 383 2.17 10.80 10.59
CA LEU A 383 2.04 11.84 9.57
C LEU A 383 3.26 12.76 9.69
N CYS A 384 4.02 12.91 8.62
CA CYS A 384 5.19 13.79 8.60
C CYS A 384 4.81 15.19 8.08
N THR A 385 4.86 16.20 8.94
CA THR A 385 4.42 17.58 8.60
C THR A 385 5.34 18.27 7.59
N ASP A 386 6.58 17.79 7.41
CA ASP A 386 7.55 18.31 6.44
C ASP A 386 7.47 17.59 5.10
N LEU A 387 6.84 16.41 5.04
CA LEU A 387 6.63 15.64 3.82
C LEU A 387 5.32 16.09 3.17
N VAL A 388 5.36 17.22 2.49
CA VAL A 388 4.17 17.83 1.87
C VAL A 388 4.10 17.50 0.39
N TRP A 389 2.95 16.99 -0.06
CA TRP A 389 2.63 16.77 -1.47
C TRP A 389 1.26 17.38 -1.79
N ASN A 390 1.23 18.35 -2.68
CA ASN A 390 0.01 19.05 -3.04
C ASN A 390 -0.78 18.28 -4.10
N TRP A 391 -2.08 18.23 -3.92
CA TRP A 391 -3.04 17.65 -4.85
C TRP A 391 -3.84 18.77 -5.50
N LEU A 392 -3.79 18.83 -6.82
CA LEU A 392 -4.50 19.84 -7.63
C LEU A 392 -5.92 19.38 -7.98
#